data_fd72a224a492b1af48c25b363f205bd4
#
_entry.id   fd72a224a492b1af48c25b363f205bd4
#
_cell.length_a   1.000
_cell.length_b   1.000
_cell.length_c   1.000
_cell.angle_alpha   90.00
_cell.angle_beta   90.00
_cell.angle_gamma   90.00
#
_symmetry.space_group_name_H-M   'P 1'
#
loop_
_entity.id
_entity.type
_entity.pdbx_description
1 polymer ?
#
loop_
_entity_poly.entity_id
_entity_poly.type
_entity_poly.pdbx_seq_one_letter_code
_entity_poly.pdbx_strand_id
1 'polypeptide(L)'
;LALKALEAEFAGKVKCVYIDPPFNTGAMFEHYDDGVEHSIWLGLMRDRLAILQRLLSEDGVLWVHIDDKEMAYLRVLCDEVFGRTSFLNMIVVKTSDPSGHKTVNPSPYSQTEYILMYAKDRRKYRYDQIYVATAYDSGYNRFIPNRTEPYSQWTTVGLNEHVAKTLNFEDTREARKKMGRAGFDVVVAQFAL
;
A
#
# COMPACT_ATOMS: atom_id res chain seq x y z
N LEU A 1 -12.21 11.77 -25.66
CA LEU A 1 -12.06 13.20 -25.98
C LEU A 1 -11.51 13.98 -24.79
N ALA A 2 -12.06 13.85 -23.57
CA ALA A 2 -11.66 14.63 -22.38
C ALA A 2 -10.17 14.48 -22.03
N LEU A 3 -9.63 13.28 -21.96
CA LEU A 3 -8.21 13.05 -21.64
C LEU A 3 -7.26 13.71 -22.67
N LYS A 4 -7.63 13.69 -23.97
CA LYS A 4 -6.84 14.36 -25.00
C LYS A 4 -6.86 15.87 -24.86
N ALA A 5 -7.95 16.47 -24.38
CA ALA A 5 -8.01 17.90 -24.11
C ALA A 5 -7.09 18.30 -22.93
N LEU A 6 -6.97 17.46 -21.92
CA LEU A 6 -6.06 17.69 -20.79
C LEU A 6 -4.57 17.60 -21.19
N GLU A 7 -4.25 16.84 -22.22
CA GLU A 7 -2.86 16.62 -22.64
C GLU A 7 -2.16 17.95 -23.04
N ALA A 8 -2.89 18.86 -23.68
CA ALA A 8 -2.33 20.15 -24.10
C ALA A 8 -1.83 21.02 -22.92
N GLU A 9 -2.47 20.90 -21.76
CA GLU A 9 -2.17 21.72 -20.59
C GLU A 9 -1.33 20.98 -19.54
N PHE A 10 -1.59 19.67 -19.35
CA PHE A 10 -1.06 18.89 -18.23
C PHE A 10 0.02 17.87 -18.61
N ALA A 11 0.46 17.79 -19.87
CA ALA A 11 1.53 16.88 -20.25
C ALA A 11 2.78 17.07 -19.38
N GLY A 12 3.25 15.99 -18.76
CA GLY A 12 4.43 15.96 -17.89
C GLY A 12 4.29 16.69 -16.55
N LYS A 13 3.06 17.07 -16.13
CA LYS A 13 2.83 17.85 -14.91
C LYS A 13 2.10 17.11 -13.79
N VAL A 14 1.42 16.00 -14.10
CA VAL A 14 0.57 15.28 -13.14
C VAL A 14 1.42 14.40 -12.25
N LYS A 15 1.35 14.61 -10.94
CA LYS A 15 2.09 13.81 -9.95
C LYS A 15 1.45 12.47 -9.64
N CYS A 16 0.14 12.41 -9.61
CA CYS A 16 -0.60 11.23 -9.24
C CYS A 16 -1.84 11.11 -10.13
N VAL A 17 -2.01 9.94 -10.69
CA VAL A 17 -3.23 9.51 -11.39
C VAL A 17 -3.78 8.32 -10.64
N TYR A 18 -5.03 8.40 -10.21
CA TYR A 18 -5.81 7.26 -9.73
C TYR A 18 -6.99 7.06 -10.66
N ILE A 19 -7.14 5.86 -11.20
CA ILE A 19 -8.29 5.49 -12.03
C ILE A 19 -8.96 4.24 -11.50
N ASP A 20 -10.28 4.24 -11.65
CA ASP A 20 -11.19 3.15 -11.41
C ASP A 20 -11.91 2.87 -12.74
N PRO A 21 -11.30 2.09 -13.65
CA PRO A 21 -11.88 1.83 -14.96
C PRO A 21 -13.04 0.83 -14.85
N PRO A 22 -13.82 0.66 -15.91
CA PRO A 22 -14.77 -0.44 -16.00
C PRO A 22 -14.09 -1.78 -15.76
N PHE A 23 -14.67 -2.59 -14.86
CA PHE A 23 -14.12 -3.91 -14.54
C PHE A 23 -14.50 -4.99 -15.56
N ASN A 24 -15.30 -4.64 -16.58
CA ASN A 24 -15.75 -5.55 -17.63
C ASN A 24 -16.50 -6.79 -17.08
N THR A 25 -17.29 -6.58 -16.03
CA THR A 25 -17.96 -7.65 -15.28
C THR A 25 -19.18 -8.23 -16.00
N GLY A 26 -19.65 -7.57 -17.06
CA GLY A 26 -20.87 -7.88 -17.75
C GLY A 26 -22.15 -7.41 -17.03
N ALA A 27 -21.99 -6.60 -15.96
CA ALA A 27 -23.12 -5.97 -15.29
C ALA A 27 -23.63 -4.78 -16.11
N MET A 28 -24.95 -4.75 -16.38
CA MET A 28 -25.56 -3.58 -17.01
C MET A 28 -25.74 -2.47 -15.99
N PHE A 29 -25.00 -1.38 -16.13
CA PHE A 29 -25.24 -0.13 -15.41
C PHE A 29 -25.96 0.85 -16.34
N GLU A 30 -26.91 1.63 -15.80
CA GLU A 30 -27.86 2.49 -16.54
C GLU A 30 -27.18 3.52 -17.47
N HIS A 31 -25.89 3.82 -17.25
CA HIS A 31 -25.09 4.78 -18.04
C HIS A 31 -23.74 4.24 -18.49
N TYR A 32 -23.51 2.93 -18.39
CA TYR A 32 -22.20 2.36 -18.56
C TYR A 32 -22.25 0.89 -19.01
N ASP A 33 -21.73 0.61 -20.18
CA ASP A 33 -21.61 -0.74 -20.72
C ASP A 33 -20.35 -1.42 -20.17
N ASP A 34 -20.52 -2.24 -19.13
CA ASP A 34 -19.46 -3.03 -18.50
C ASP A 34 -19.35 -4.45 -19.10
N GLY A 35 -19.96 -4.67 -20.24
CA GLY A 35 -19.97 -5.95 -20.97
C GLY A 35 -19.32 -5.88 -22.35
N VAL A 36 -18.29 -5.06 -22.51
CA VAL A 36 -17.58 -4.91 -23.78
C VAL A 36 -16.77 -6.16 -24.08
N GLU A 37 -16.69 -6.56 -25.33
CA GLU A 37 -15.84 -7.66 -25.75
C GLU A 37 -14.39 -7.38 -25.30
N HIS A 38 -13.73 -8.40 -24.75
CA HIS A 38 -12.45 -8.29 -24.05
C HIS A 38 -11.36 -7.57 -24.86
N SER A 39 -11.25 -7.85 -26.14
CA SER A 39 -10.24 -7.21 -27.00
C SER A 39 -10.51 -5.71 -27.19
N ILE A 40 -11.78 -5.32 -27.25
CA ILE A 40 -12.20 -3.91 -27.32
C ILE A 40 -11.85 -3.20 -26.02
N TRP A 41 -12.15 -3.84 -24.88
CA TRP A 41 -11.80 -3.30 -23.57
C TRP A 41 -10.28 -3.05 -23.43
N LEU A 42 -9.46 -4.03 -23.82
CA LEU A 42 -8.00 -3.89 -23.81
C LEU A 42 -7.52 -2.73 -24.71
N GLY A 43 -8.10 -2.61 -25.92
CA GLY A 43 -7.80 -1.51 -26.83
C GLY A 43 -8.13 -0.15 -26.23
N LEU A 44 -9.31 -0.04 -25.62
CA LEU A 44 -9.74 1.18 -24.91
C LEU A 44 -8.84 1.54 -23.73
N MET A 45 -8.41 0.56 -22.96
CA MET A 45 -7.52 0.76 -21.82
C MET A 45 -6.12 1.17 -22.29
N ARG A 46 -5.57 0.52 -23.32
CA ARG A 46 -4.27 0.87 -23.89
C ARG A 46 -4.19 2.32 -24.31
N ASP A 47 -5.17 2.80 -25.07
CA ASP A 47 -5.19 4.18 -25.52
C ASP A 47 -5.25 5.18 -24.37
N ARG A 48 -6.03 4.88 -23.32
CA ARG A 48 -6.12 5.73 -22.13
C ARG A 48 -4.83 5.72 -21.31
N LEU A 49 -4.26 4.55 -21.07
CA LEU A 49 -3.01 4.40 -20.34
C LEU A 49 -1.86 5.13 -21.03
N ALA A 50 -1.80 5.10 -22.36
CA ALA A 50 -0.81 5.84 -23.12
C ALA A 50 -0.93 7.36 -22.95
N ILE A 51 -2.16 7.89 -22.89
CA ILE A 51 -2.37 9.31 -22.60
C ILE A 51 -1.99 9.63 -21.14
N LEU A 52 -2.44 8.82 -20.18
CA LEU A 52 -2.14 9.03 -18.78
C LEU A 52 -0.64 9.01 -18.51
N GLN A 53 0.11 8.12 -19.20
CA GLN A 53 1.56 8.08 -19.11
C GLN A 53 2.20 9.41 -19.56
N ARG A 54 1.68 10.04 -20.64
CA ARG A 54 2.19 11.34 -21.11
C ARG A 54 1.83 12.49 -20.19
N LEU A 55 0.68 12.42 -19.50
CA LEU A 55 0.28 13.42 -18.50
C LEU A 55 1.18 13.39 -17.26
N LEU A 56 1.64 12.22 -16.85
CA LEU A 56 2.47 12.06 -15.65
C LEU A 56 3.79 12.80 -15.77
N SER A 57 4.17 13.50 -14.68
CA SER A 57 5.51 14.01 -14.47
C SER A 57 6.51 12.86 -14.32
N GLU A 58 7.79 13.14 -14.51
CA GLU A 58 8.85 12.12 -14.47
C GLU A 58 8.91 11.32 -13.14
N ASP A 59 8.52 11.97 -12.04
CA ASP A 59 8.40 11.36 -10.71
C ASP A 59 6.94 11.00 -10.33
N GLY A 60 6.04 11.05 -11.32
CA GLY A 60 4.63 10.76 -11.16
C GLY A 60 4.33 9.27 -11.07
N VAL A 61 3.17 8.95 -10.51
CA VAL A 61 2.69 7.59 -10.26
C VAL A 61 1.27 7.40 -10.75
N LEU A 62 1.02 6.23 -11.36
CA LEU A 62 -0.31 5.74 -11.75
C LEU A 62 -0.75 4.67 -10.74
N TRP A 63 -2.01 4.76 -10.34
CA TRP A 63 -2.74 3.77 -9.56
C TRP A 63 -3.96 3.33 -10.37
N VAL A 64 -4.12 2.04 -10.58
CA VAL A 64 -5.25 1.49 -11.32
C VAL A 64 -5.95 0.46 -10.46
N HIS A 65 -7.20 0.75 -10.09
CA HIS A 65 -8.07 -0.16 -9.36
C HIS A 65 -8.74 -1.11 -10.33
N ILE A 66 -8.83 -2.40 -10.00
CA ILE A 66 -9.41 -3.44 -10.87
C ILE A 66 -9.78 -4.68 -10.05
N ASP A 67 -10.74 -5.46 -10.53
CA ASP A 67 -11.11 -6.76 -9.98
C ASP A 67 -10.20 -7.90 -10.48
N ASP A 68 -10.45 -9.12 -10.03
CA ASP A 68 -9.69 -10.31 -10.37
C ASP A 68 -9.85 -10.78 -11.83
N LYS A 69 -10.93 -10.38 -12.51
CA LYS A 69 -11.21 -10.82 -13.90
C LYS A 69 -10.22 -10.22 -14.89
N GLU A 70 -10.01 -8.90 -14.79
CA GLU A 70 -9.18 -8.16 -15.74
C GLU A 70 -7.78 -7.84 -15.22
N MET A 71 -7.51 -8.06 -13.93
CA MET A 71 -6.23 -7.69 -13.28
C MET A 71 -5.01 -8.22 -14.03
N ALA A 72 -5.00 -9.49 -14.41
CA ALA A 72 -3.85 -10.12 -15.05
C ALA A 72 -3.55 -9.50 -16.43
N TYR A 73 -4.58 -9.25 -17.21
CA TYR A 73 -4.48 -8.65 -18.55
C TYR A 73 -4.09 -7.17 -18.45
N LEU A 74 -4.71 -6.45 -17.53
CA LEU A 74 -4.38 -5.04 -17.26
C LEU A 74 -2.93 -4.89 -16.80
N ARG A 75 -2.42 -5.83 -16.01
CA ARG A 75 -1.04 -5.86 -15.57
C ARG A 75 -0.07 -5.97 -16.76
N VAL A 76 -0.34 -6.89 -17.70
CA VAL A 76 0.46 -7.05 -18.91
C VAL A 76 0.39 -5.80 -19.78
N LEU A 77 -0.78 -5.21 -19.93
CA LEU A 77 -0.98 -3.99 -20.70
C LEU A 77 -0.25 -2.78 -20.08
N CYS A 78 -0.27 -2.65 -18.76
CA CYS A 78 0.51 -1.63 -18.06
C CYS A 78 2.03 -1.86 -18.22
N ASP A 79 2.49 -3.11 -18.19
CA ASP A 79 3.88 -3.46 -18.46
C ASP A 79 4.31 -3.08 -19.90
N GLU A 80 3.40 -3.19 -20.89
CA GLU A 80 3.64 -2.76 -22.27
C GLU A 80 3.76 -1.22 -22.38
N VAL A 81 2.84 -0.49 -21.73
CA VAL A 81 2.77 0.98 -21.84
C VAL A 81 3.85 1.67 -21.00
N PHE A 82 4.02 1.26 -19.74
CA PHE A 82 4.93 1.91 -18.78
C PHE A 82 6.32 1.28 -18.73
N GLY A 83 6.45 0.07 -19.23
CA GLY A 83 7.64 -0.76 -19.04
C GLY A 83 7.58 -1.58 -17.75
N ARG A 84 7.95 -2.85 -17.83
CA ARG A 84 7.92 -3.81 -16.71
C ARG A 84 8.70 -3.33 -15.48
N THR A 85 9.80 -2.63 -15.68
CA THR A 85 10.65 -2.08 -14.61
C THR A 85 9.99 -0.93 -13.84
N SER A 86 8.98 -0.29 -14.43
CA SER A 86 8.19 0.80 -13.83
C SER A 86 7.15 0.32 -12.82
N PHE A 87 6.86 -0.97 -12.78
CA PHE A 87 5.98 -1.56 -11.79
C PHE A 87 6.54 -1.37 -10.38
N LEU A 88 5.74 -0.80 -9.49
CA LEU A 88 6.10 -0.56 -8.09
C LEU A 88 5.55 -1.65 -7.18
N ASN A 89 4.22 -1.81 -7.19
CA ASN A 89 3.53 -2.73 -6.28
C ASN A 89 2.13 -3.09 -6.78
N MET A 90 1.58 -4.14 -6.20
CA MET A 90 0.17 -4.50 -6.29
C MET A 90 -0.39 -4.58 -4.87
N ILE A 91 -1.39 -3.73 -4.58
CA ILE A 91 -2.07 -3.71 -3.31
C ILE A 91 -3.33 -4.56 -3.43
N VAL A 92 -3.53 -5.48 -2.50
CA VAL A 92 -4.75 -6.27 -2.40
C VAL A 92 -5.68 -5.59 -1.41
N VAL A 93 -6.86 -5.22 -1.87
CA VAL A 93 -7.88 -4.53 -1.07
C VAL A 93 -8.98 -5.52 -0.72
N LYS A 94 -9.27 -5.69 0.55
CA LYS A 94 -10.44 -6.46 0.99
C LYS A 94 -11.69 -5.60 0.85
N THR A 95 -12.63 -6.03 0.00
CA THR A 95 -13.85 -5.27 -0.32
C THR A 95 -15.09 -5.80 0.35
N SER A 96 -15.11 -7.05 0.77
CA SER A 96 -16.28 -7.65 1.39
C SER A 96 -15.94 -8.81 2.33
N ASP A 97 -16.89 -9.12 3.20
CA ASP A 97 -16.90 -10.35 4.00
C ASP A 97 -18.00 -11.29 3.51
N PRO A 98 -17.78 -12.62 3.50
CA PRO A 98 -18.83 -13.57 3.17
C PRO A 98 -19.91 -13.49 4.27
N SER A 99 -21.11 -13.08 3.90
CA SER A 99 -22.26 -13.02 4.81
C SER A 99 -23.57 -13.31 4.09
N GLY A 100 -24.50 -13.97 4.80
CA GLY A 100 -25.86 -14.21 4.34
C GLY A 100 -25.96 -15.04 3.06
N HIS A 101 -26.79 -14.63 2.13
CA HIS A 101 -27.07 -15.36 0.88
C HIS A 101 -25.87 -15.48 -0.07
N LYS A 102 -24.81 -14.69 0.14
CA LYS A 102 -23.57 -14.75 -0.64
C LYS A 102 -22.77 -16.03 -0.40
N THR A 103 -23.13 -16.83 0.62
CA THR A 103 -22.47 -18.12 0.92
C THR A 103 -22.93 -19.27 0.01
N VAL A 104 -23.98 -19.09 -0.79
CA VAL A 104 -24.49 -20.09 -1.72
C VAL A 104 -23.82 -19.90 -3.09
N ASN A 105 -22.52 -19.98 -3.14
CA ASN A 105 -21.76 -19.83 -4.39
C ASN A 105 -21.10 -21.18 -4.74
N PRO A 106 -21.16 -21.66 -5.98
CA PRO A 106 -20.51 -22.89 -6.41
C PRO A 106 -18.97 -22.79 -6.45
N SER A 107 -18.40 -21.61 -6.21
CA SER A 107 -16.96 -21.34 -6.18
C SER A 107 -16.55 -20.60 -4.91
N PRO A 108 -15.27 -20.55 -4.56
CA PRO A 108 -14.79 -19.67 -3.51
C PRO A 108 -15.25 -18.23 -3.74
N TYR A 109 -15.70 -17.57 -2.68
CA TYR A 109 -16.19 -16.19 -2.73
C TYR A 109 -15.06 -15.21 -2.95
N SER A 110 -15.12 -14.38 -3.99
CA SER A 110 -14.16 -13.29 -4.21
C SER A 110 -14.40 -12.17 -3.18
N GLN A 111 -13.36 -11.81 -2.45
CA GLN A 111 -13.40 -10.81 -1.36
C GLN A 111 -12.44 -9.66 -1.60
N THR A 112 -11.70 -9.70 -2.68
CA THR A 112 -10.59 -8.78 -2.91
C THR A 112 -10.65 -8.14 -4.29
N GLU A 113 -10.15 -6.92 -4.33
CA GLU A 113 -9.83 -6.18 -5.54
C GLU A 113 -8.37 -5.77 -5.48
N TYR A 114 -7.85 -5.21 -6.55
CA TYR A 114 -6.43 -4.95 -6.73
C TYR A 114 -6.18 -3.50 -7.13
N ILE A 115 -5.09 -2.94 -6.64
CA ILE A 115 -4.59 -1.65 -7.12
C ILE A 115 -3.18 -1.86 -7.65
N LEU A 116 -3.02 -1.69 -8.96
CA LEU A 116 -1.70 -1.74 -9.62
C LEU A 116 -1.04 -0.38 -9.54
N MET A 117 0.24 -0.35 -9.16
CA MET A 117 1.03 0.87 -9.05
C MET A 117 2.17 0.88 -10.06
N TYR A 118 2.26 1.95 -10.85
CA TYR A 118 3.32 2.17 -11.83
C TYR A 118 3.91 3.56 -11.70
N ALA A 119 5.24 3.66 -11.63
CA ALA A 119 5.91 4.95 -11.76
C ALA A 119 6.07 5.35 -13.23
N LYS A 120 6.12 6.64 -13.53
CA LYS A 120 6.56 7.14 -14.84
C LYS A 120 8.04 6.78 -15.08
N ASP A 121 8.92 7.14 -14.14
CA ASP A 121 10.32 6.69 -14.05
C ASP A 121 10.59 6.21 -12.62
N ARG A 122 10.82 4.90 -12.45
CA ARG A 122 11.08 4.30 -11.14
C ARG A 122 12.28 4.92 -10.40
N ARG A 123 13.27 5.44 -11.11
CA ARG A 123 14.47 6.04 -10.51
C ARG A 123 14.19 7.40 -9.90
N LYS A 124 13.16 8.10 -10.39
CA LYS A 124 12.74 9.42 -9.91
C LYS A 124 11.61 9.35 -8.89
N TYR A 125 10.87 8.23 -8.85
CA TYR A 125 9.81 8.00 -7.88
C TYR A 125 10.35 8.07 -6.45
N ARG A 126 9.62 8.77 -5.57
CA ARG A 126 9.89 8.84 -4.13
C ARG A 126 8.63 8.43 -3.38
N TYR A 127 8.82 7.59 -2.39
CA TYR A 127 7.77 7.15 -1.49
C TYR A 127 8.02 7.73 -0.11
N ASP A 128 7.11 8.58 0.35
CA ASP A 128 7.13 9.11 1.70
C ASP A 128 6.32 8.17 2.59
N GLN A 129 7.01 7.45 3.47
CA GLN A 129 6.38 6.49 4.37
C GLN A 129 5.44 7.19 5.33
N ILE A 130 4.17 6.80 5.33
CA ILE A 130 3.19 7.23 6.32
C ILE A 130 3.31 6.29 7.52
N TYR A 131 3.69 6.85 8.66
CA TYR A 131 3.73 6.13 9.92
C TYR A 131 2.45 6.40 10.69
N VAL A 132 1.78 5.33 11.08
CA VAL A 132 0.64 5.39 12.00
C VAL A 132 1.13 4.88 13.35
N ALA A 133 0.90 5.65 14.41
CA ALA A 133 1.20 5.20 15.76
C ALA A 133 0.39 3.93 16.05
N THR A 134 1.07 2.83 16.29
CA THR A 134 0.46 1.56 16.70
C THR A 134 0.69 1.36 18.18
N ALA A 135 -0.19 0.56 18.83
CA ALA A 135 0.08 0.12 20.18
C ALA A 135 1.40 -0.65 20.21
N TYR A 136 2.15 -0.50 21.32
CA TYR A 136 3.38 -1.24 21.53
C TYR A 136 3.14 -2.75 21.44
N ASP A 137 3.88 -3.41 20.57
CA ASP A 137 3.90 -4.87 20.47
C ASP A 137 5.00 -5.42 21.38
N SER A 138 4.62 -6.19 22.40
CA SER A 138 5.56 -6.81 23.35
C SER A 138 6.55 -7.80 22.70
N GLY A 139 6.33 -8.19 21.44
CA GLY A 139 7.31 -8.93 20.64
C GLY A 139 8.59 -8.13 20.37
N TYR A 140 8.50 -6.80 20.32
CA TYR A 140 9.65 -5.91 20.20
C TYR A 140 10.25 -5.60 21.57
N ASN A 141 10.98 -6.55 22.15
CA ASN A 141 11.50 -6.52 23.52
C ASN A 141 13.00 -6.20 23.61
N ARG A 142 13.63 -5.81 22.52
CA ARG A 142 15.06 -5.47 22.46
C ARG A 142 15.24 -3.98 22.14
N PHE A 143 16.24 -3.38 22.72
CA PHE A 143 16.63 -1.98 22.53
C PHE A 143 18.10 -1.88 22.09
N ILE A 144 18.41 -0.93 21.20
CA ILE A 144 19.77 -0.67 20.70
C ILE A 144 20.23 0.67 21.29
N PRO A 145 21.01 0.67 22.38
CA PRO A 145 21.42 1.90 23.05
C PRO A 145 22.42 2.74 22.24
N ASN A 146 23.15 2.12 21.34
CA ASN A 146 24.22 2.71 20.53
C ASN A 146 23.88 2.78 19.04
N ARG A 147 22.63 3.07 18.67
CA ARG A 147 22.17 3.12 17.28
C ARG A 147 22.84 4.22 16.42
N THR A 148 23.53 5.16 17.03
CA THR A 148 24.31 6.20 16.33
C THR A 148 25.65 5.68 15.81
N GLU A 149 26.10 4.53 16.28
CA GLU A 149 27.32 3.88 15.82
C GLU A 149 27.06 3.08 14.52
N PRO A 150 28.11 2.69 13.77
CA PRO A 150 27.98 1.79 12.63
C PRO A 150 27.25 0.50 12.99
N TYR A 151 26.43 -0.02 12.10
CA TYR A 151 25.59 -1.21 12.33
C TYR A 151 26.38 -2.43 12.86
N SER A 152 27.64 -2.62 12.42
CA SER A 152 28.50 -3.69 12.88
C SER A 152 28.87 -3.63 14.38
N GLN A 153 28.67 -2.47 15.01
CA GLN A 153 28.96 -2.22 16.43
C GLN A 153 27.69 -2.17 17.29
N TRP A 154 26.51 -2.35 16.71
CA TRP A 154 25.27 -2.31 17.46
C TRP A 154 25.21 -3.43 18.50
N THR A 155 24.85 -3.05 19.71
CA THR A 155 24.57 -3.96 20.80
C THR A 155 23.09 -3.92 21.13
N THR A 156 22.54 -5.03 21.64
CA THR A 156 21.14 -5.09 22.03
C THR A 156 20.99 -5.45 23.50
N VAL A 157 20.10 -4.75 24.18
CA VAL A 157 19.71 -5.03 25.58
C VAL A 157 18.22 -5.30 25.66
N GLY A 158 17.76 -5.91 26.75
CA GLY A 158 16.34 -6.07 27.00
C GLY A 158 15.66 -4.71 27.19
N LEU A 159 14.56 -4.44 26.47
CA LEU A 159 13.87 -3.15 26.57
C LEU A 159 13.40 -2.87 28.01
N ASN A 160 12.77 -3.84 28.67
CA ASN A 160 12.31 -3.70 30.05
C ASN A 160 13.46 -3.40 31.03
N GLU A 161 14.61 -4.02 30.81
CA GLU A 161 15.80 -3.81 31.64
C GLU A 161 16.40 -2.43 31.42
N HIS A 162 16.46 -1.99 30.15
CA HIS A 162 16.89 -0.66 29.80
C HIS A 162 16.01 0.42 30.43
N VAL A 163 14.68 0.28 30.34
CA VAL A 163 13.72 1.22 30.93
C VAL A 163 13.84 1.25 32.45
N ALA A 164 13.96 0.08 33.12
CA ALA A 164 14.15 0.04 34.57
C ALA A 164 15.40 0.81 35.01
N LYS A 165 16.53 0.61 34.35
CA LYS A 165 17.79 1.35 34.62
C LYS A 165 17.66 2.83 34.34
N THR A 166 17.00 3.24 33.26
CA THR A 166 16.77 4.66 32.94
C THR A 166 15.92 5.36 34.00
N LEU A 167 14.99 4.62 34.63
CA LEU A 167 14.18 5.10 35.74
C LEU A 167 14.88 4.98 37.12
N ASN A 168 16.18 4.64 37.17
CA ASN A 168 16.98 4.46 38.37
C ASN A 168 16.50 3.33 39.28
N PHE A 169 15.93 2.27 38.71
CA PHE A 169 15.65 1.02 39.42
C PHE A 169 16.83 0.04 39.23
N GLU A 170 17.07 -0.79 40.22
CA GLU A 170 18.11 -1.82 40.17
C GLU A 170 17.82 -2.84 39.06
N ASP A 171 16.58 -3.28 38.99
CA ASP A 171 16.08 -4.24 37.97
C ASP A 171 14.61 -4.05 37.67
N THR A 172 14.13 -4.86 36.72
CA THR A 172 12.71 -4.90 36.30
C THR A 172 11.76 -5.34 37.43
N ARG A 173 12.22 -6.14 38.42
CA ARG A 173 11.41 -6.60 39.54
C ARG A 173 11.14 -5.46 40.51
N GLU A 174 12.18 -4.70 40.83
CA GLU A 174 12.03 -3.52 41.66
C GLU A 174 11.10 -2.50 41.03
N ALA A 175 11.30 -2.20 39.75
CA ALA A 175 10.44 -1.29 38.99
C ALA A 175 8.96 -1.72 39.05
N ARG A 176 8.66 -2.99 38.77
CA ARG A 176 7.30 -3.53 38.84
C ARG A 176 6.73 -3.55 40.25
N LYS A 177 7.54 -3.75 41.28
CA LYS A 177 7.11 -3.69 42.68
C LYS A 177 6.71 -2.30 43.10
N LYS A 178 7.46 -1.27 42.68
CA LYS A 178 7.21 0.14 43.04
C LYS A 178 6.11 0.81 42.20
N MET A 179 6.06 0.52 40.91
CA MET A 179 5.12 1.16 39.97
C MET A 179 3.84 0.34 39.72
N GLY A 180 3.81 -0.91 40.17
CA GLY A 180 2.83 -1.89 39.72
C GLY A 180 3.16 -2.41 38.30
N ARG A 181 2.75 -3.66 38.00
CA ARG A 181 3.03 -4.28 36.71
C ARG A 181 2.46 -3.47 35.54
N ALA A 182 1.19 -3.09 35.64
CA ALA A 182 0.51 -2.33 34.59
C ALA A 182 1.13 -0.94 34.38
N GLY A 183 1.49 -0.23 35.47
CA GLY A 183 2.15 1.07 35.41
C GLY A 183 3.52 1.01 34.73
N PHE A 184 4.32 0.01 35.05
CA PHE A 184 5.61 -0.19 34.38
C PHE A 184 5.47 -0.53 32.91
N ASP A 185 4.53 -1.43 32.56
CA ASP A 185 4.28 -1.84 31.17
C ASP A 185 3.81 -0.64 30.29
N VAL A 186 3.05 0.32 30.83
CA VAL A 186 2.69 1.58 30.15
C VAL A 186 3.93 2.42 29.86
N VAL A 187 4.85 2.57 30.82
CA VAL A 187 6.09 3.35 30.60
C VAL A 187 6.98 2.66 29.57
N VAL A 188 7.09 1.33 29.61
CA VAL A 188 7.83 0.57 28.58
C VAL A 188 7.24 0.80 27.20
N ALA A 189 5.91 0.80 27.07
CA ALA A 189 5.24 1.09 25.80
C ALA A 189 5.53 2.50 25.28
N GLN A 190 5.58 3.51 26.17
CA GLN A 190 5.96 4.89 25.81
C GLN A 190 7.42 5.04 25.37
N PHE A 191 8.30 4.22 25.93
CA PHE A 191 9.73 4.20 25.54
C PHE A 191 9.97 3.50 24.19
N ALA A 192 9.06 2.62 23.78
CA ALA A 192 9.17 1.84 22.55
C ALA A 192 8.64 2.57 21.31
N LEU A 193 7.93 3.68 21.49
CA LEU A 193 7.39 4.55 20.43
C LEU A 193 8.36 5.70 20.12
#